data_68029385f18d39d45f5ccae591ca671f
#
_entry.id   68029385f18d39d45f5ccae591ca671f
#
_cell.length_a   1.000
_cell.length_b   1.000
_cell.length_c   1.000
_cell.angle_alpha   90.00
_cell.angle_beta   90.00
_cell.angle_gamma   90.00
#
_symmetry.space_group_name_H-M   'P 1'
#
loop_
_entity.id
_entity.type
_entity.pdbx_description
1 polymer ?
#
loop_
_entity_poly.entity_id
_entity_poly.type
_entity_poly.pdbx_seq_one_letter_code
_entity_poly.pdbx_strand_id
1 'polypeptide(L)'
;MKKIFSSIDIGSDSIKIVVCEYFQNKLNVLASTKRKSDGIRNGIIVDSVKAKESIKNAIKEIDLSLGVRVDKAIINVPMYDAEYMINEGSTTITNEERVVTGTDMVNALQGSIYNKIPKSRELVTIQPIKYNVDNEKKDLYNPRRIRADKLYVTSMSTTLPKKNIYVVISILQELGIEVIDILFGIIGDYYEFK
;
A
#
# COMPACT_ATOMS: atom_id res chain seq x y z
N MET A 1 16.84 9.40 13.39
CA MET A 1 15.54 9.53 14.08
C MET A 1 14.95 8.14 14.21
N LYS A 2 14.47 7.74 15.39
CA LYS A 2 13.83 6.47 15.67
C LYS A 2 12.38 6.53 15.16
N LYS A 3 11.94 5.56 14.34
CA LYS A 3 10.56 5.46 13.86
C LYS A 3 9.99 4.13 14.28
N ILE A 4 8.82 4.13 14.93
CA ILE A 4 8.06 2.94 15.26
C ILE A 4 6.84 2.89 14.35
N PHE A 5 6.55 1.72 13.80
CA PHE A 5 5.35 1.48 12.99
C PHE A 5 4.87 0.04 13.17
N SER A 6 3.60 -0.17 12.92
CA SER A 6 3.01 -1.50 12.94
C SER A 6 2.49 -1.90 11.57
N SER A 7 2.48 -3.19 11.29
CA SER A 7 1.81 -3.80 10.15
C SER A 7 0.74 -4.77 10.67
N ILE A 8 -0.46 -4.68 10.12
CA ILE A 8 -1.60 -5.54 10.47
C ILE A 8 -2.04 -6.29 9.22
N ASP A 9 -1.98 -7.62 9.29
CA ASP A 9 -2.51 -8.54 8.29
C ASP A 9 -3.82 -9.14 8.80
N ILE A 10 -4.92 -8.81 8.11
CA ILE A 10 -6.28 -9.22 8.48
C ILE A 10 -6.70 -10.36 7.56
N GLY A 11 -6.34 -11.58 7.95
CA GLY A 11 -6.61 -12.79 7.17
C GLY A 11 -7.84 -13.57 7.64
N SER A 12 -8.32 -14.49 6.80
CA SER A 12 -9.48 -15.35 7.10
C SER A 12 -9.22 -16.37 8.21
N ASP A 13 -7.97 -16.80 8.37
CA ASP A 13 -7.55 -17.73 9.41
C ASP A 13 -7.06 -17.01 10.66
N SER A 14 -6.30 -15.95 10.47
CA SER A 14 -5.63 -15.26 11.58
C SER A 14 -5.44 -13.78 11.32
N ILE A 15 -5.48 -13.00 12.40
CA ILE A 15 -4.97 -11.64 12.48
C ILE A 15 -3.52 -11.71 12.91
N LYS A 16 -2.63 -11.09 12.14
CA LYS A 16 -1.20 -10.98 12.48
C LYS A 16 -0.83 -9.52 12.64
N ILE A 17 -0.09 -9.20 13.67
CA ILE A 17 0.42 -7.85 13.93
C ILE A 17 1.92 -7.96 14.19
N VAL A 18 2.68 -7.10 13.53
CA VAL A 18 4.12 -6.95 13.78
C VAL A 18 4.38 -5.47 14.05
N VAL A 19 5.11 -5.19 15.13
CA VAL A 19 5.56 -3.84 15.47
C VAL A 19 7.05 -3.78 15.32
N CYS A 20 7.52 -2.81 14.54
CA CYS A 20 8.92 -2.64 14.20
C CYS A 20 9.42 -1.25 14.57
N GLU A 21 10.70 -1.20 14.88
CA GLU A 21 11.48 0.01 15.02
C GLU A 21 12.48 0.11 13.86
N TYR A 22 12.49 1.26 13.18
CA TYR A 22 13.53 1.59 12.21
C TYR A 22 14.48 2.63 12.82
N PHE A 23 15.73 2.21 13.03
CA PHE A 23 16.77 3.05 13.63
C PHE A 23 18.15 2.72 13.02
N GLN A 24 18.92 3.72 12.65
CA GLN A 24 20.26 3.57 12.06
C GLN A 24 20.31 2.60 10.88
N ASN A 25 19.38 2.70 9.95
CA ASN A 25 19.23 1.81 8.79
C ASN A 25 19.01 0.33 9.13
N LYS A 26 18.57 0.04 10.35
CA LYS A 26 18.20 -1.32 10.79
C LYS A 26 16.72 -1.38 11.15
N LEU A 27 16.12 -2.49 10.79
CA LEU A 27 14.76 -2.82 11.17
C LEU A 27 14.80 -3.83 12.30
N ASN A 28 14.22 -3.47 13.45
CA ASN A 28 14.14 -4.34 14.62
C ASN A 28 12.68 -4.68 14.89
N VAL A 29 12.34 -5.94 15.03
CA VAL A 29 11.01 -6.38 15.47
C VAL A 29 10.95 -6.21 16.98
N LEU A 30 9.99 -5.42 17.44
CA LEU A 30 9.76 -5.16 18.87
C LEU A 30 8.76 -6.16 19.47
N ALA A 31 7.69 -6.47 18.73
CA ALA A 31 6.70 -7.46 19.13
C ALA A 31 5.95 -8.00 17.91
N SER A 32 5.40 -9.20 18.04
CA SER A 32 4.52 -9.79 17.04
C SER A 32 3.46 -10.65 17.71
N THR A 33 2.29 -10.76 17.08
CA THR A 33 1.24 -11.69 17.48
C THR A 33 0.56 -12.32 16.28
N LYS A 34 0.00 -13.51 16.49
CA LYS A 34 -0.88 -14.21 15.56
C LYS A 34 -2.06 -14.75 16.35
N ARG A 35 -3.26 -14.25 16.05
CA ARG A 35 -4.53 -14.66 16.68
C ARG A 35 -5.49 -15.21 15.65
N LYS A 36 -6.27 -16.22 16.04
CA LYS A 36 -7.36 -16.74 15.21
C LYS A 36 -8.35 -15.62 14.90
N SER A 37 -8.76 -15.52 13.64
CA SER A 37 -9.79 -14.57 13.20
C SER A 37 -11.16 -15.22 13.18
N ASP A 38 -12.20 -14.41 13.39
CA ASP A 38 -13.60 -14.75 13.15
C ASP A 38 -14.26 -13.58 12.41
N GLY A 39 -15.35 -13.85 11.67
CA GLY A 39 -16.06 -12.83 10.89
C GLY A 39 -15.38 -12.44 9.57
N ILE A 40 -14.33 -13.17 9.14
CA ILE A 40 -13.57 -12.90 7.92
C ILE A 40 -13.57 -14.13 7.03
N ARG A 41 -13.91 -13.97 5.76
CA ARG A 41 -13.89 -15.05 4.76
C ARG A 41 -13.30 -14.53 3.43
N ASN A 42 -12.37 -15.27 2.85
CA ASN A 42 -11.60 -14.87 1.66
C ASN A 42 -10.96 -13.47 1.80
N GLY A 43 -10.54 -13.13 3.03
CA GLY A 43 -10.00 -11.82 3.35
C GLY A 43 -11.01 -10.68 3.43
N ILE A 44 -12.31 -10.96 3.24
CA ILE A 44 -13.38 -9.96 3.33
C ILE A 44 -14.09 -10.10 4.66
N ILE A 45 -14.39 -8.97 5.30
CA ILE A 45 -15.21 -8.92 6.51
C ILE A 45 -16.66 -9.23 6.15
N VAL A 46 -17.16 -10.38 6.64
CA VAL A 46 -18.54 -10.84 6.44
C VAL A 46 -19.40 -10.65 7.70
N ASP A 47 -18.74 -10.51 8.86
CA ASP A 47 -19.36 -10.19 10.15
C ASP A 47 -18.46 -9.16 10.86
N SER A 48 -18.87 -7.90 10.82
CA SER A 48 -18.07 -6.78 11.35
C SER A 48 -17.91 -6.83 12.88
N VAL A 49 -18.88 -7.39 13.60
CA VAL A 49 -18.82 -7.50 15.08
C VAL A 49 -17.76 -8.50 15.49
N LYS A 50 -17.77 -9.69 14.89
CA LYS A 50 -16.79 -10.74 15.16
C LYS A 50 -15.39 -10.34 14.68
N ALA A 51 -15.28 -9.75 13.49
CA ALA A 51 -14.01 -9.26 12.97
C ALA A 51 -13.40 -8.19 13.88
N LYS A 52 -14.21 -7.22 14.32
CA LYS A 52 -13.76 -6.17 15.25
C LYS A 52 -13.25 -6.77 16.57
N GLU A 53 -13.96 -7.75 17.15
CA GLU A 53 -13.52 -8.38 18.40
C GLU A 53 -12.21 -9.16 18.19
N SER A 54 -12.05 -9.88 17.07
CA SER A 54 -10.82 -10.59 16.74
C SER A 54 -9.63 -9.63 16.60
N ILE A 55 -9.82 -8.52 15.89
CA ILE A 55 -8.79 -7.47 15.71
C ILE A 55 -8.42 -6.82 17.04
N LYS A 56 -9.44 -6.44 17.84
CA LYS A 56 -9.27 -5.86 19.18
C LYS A 56 -8.43 -6.75 20.09
N ASN A 57 -8.71 -8.06 20.09
CA ASN A 57 -7.97 -9.02 20.92
C ASN A 57 -6.50 -9.14 20.47
N ALA A 58 -6.20 -9.10 19.18
CA ALA A 58 -4.83 -9.09 18.68
C ALA A 58 -4.09 -7.81 19.06
N ILE A 59 -4.73 -6.63 18.91
CA ILE A 59 -4.17 -5.33 19.31
C ILE A 59 -3.87 -5.32 20.82
N LYS A 60 -4.81 -5.75 21.65
CA LYS A 60 -4.64 -5.79 23.11
C LYS A 60 -3.42 -6.64 23.53
N GLU A 61 -3.18 -7.75 22.85
CA GLU A 61 -2.02 -8.59 23.12
C GLU A 61 -0.70 -7.88 22.78
N ILE A 62 -0.66 -7.19 21.65
CA ILE A 62 0.51 -6.40 21.25
C ILE A 62 0.77 -5.25 22.23
N ASP A 63 -0.28 -4.51 22.60
CA ASP A 63 -0.17 -3.41 23.56
C ASP A 63 0.38 -3.88 24.91
N LEU A 64 -0.08 -5.05 25.39
CA LEU A 64 0.42 -5.67 26.63
C LEU A 64 1.90 -6.11 26.49
N SER A 65 2.30 -6.63 25.33
CA SER A 65 3.67 -7.08 25.08
C SER A 65 4.66 -5.91 25.00
N LEU A 66 4.21 -4.76 24.47
CA LEU A 66 5.03 -3.57 24.31
C LEU A 66 5.02 -2.66 25.54
N GLY A 67 3.99 -2.75 26.39
CA GLY A 67 3.75 -1.79 27.46
C GLY A 67 3.30 -0.40 26.98
N VAL A 68 3.01 -0.25 25.69
CA VAL A 68 2.54 0.98 25.05
C VAL A 68 1.46 0.64 24.02
N ARG A 69 0.61 1.61 23.74
CA ARG A 69 -0.47 1.45 22.76
C ARG A 69 0.04 1.63 21.34
N VAL A 70 -0.39 0.74 20.44
CA VAL A 70 -0.24 0.92 18.99
C VAL A 70 -1.35 1.84 18.49
N ASP A 71 -1.01 2.96 17.88
CA ASP A 71 -1.94 3.98 17.39
C ASP A 71 -1.91 4.16 15.87
N LYS A 72 -0.91 3.61 15.18
CA LYS A 72 -0.73 3.73 13.72
C LYS A 72 -0.35 2.40 13.09
N ALA A 73 -0.94 2.10 11.93
CA ALA A 73 -0.63 0.87 11.23
C ALA A 73 -0.65 1.02 9.70
N ILE A 74 0.22 0.22 9.06
CA ILE A 74 0.11 -0.16 7.66
C ILE A 74 -0.73 -1.43 7.63
N ILE A 75 -1.73 -1.50 6.75
CA ILE A 75 -2.59 -2.67 6.65
C ILE A 75 -2.32 -3.46 5.37
N ASN A 76 -2.29 -4.78 5.51
CA ASN A 76 -2.32 -5.68 4.38
C ASN A 76 -3.78 -6.00 4.03
N VAL A 77 -4.12 -5.85 2.76
CA VAL A 77 -5.43 -6.22 2.22
C VAL A 77 -5.29 -7.39 1.25
N PRO A 78 -6.26 -8.32 1.23
CA PRO A 78 -6.24 -9.43 0.30
C PRO A 78 -6.53 -8.94 -1.12
N MET A 79 -6.03 -9.69 -2.10
CA MET A 79 -6.26 -9.40 -3.53
C MET A 79 -7.63 -9.90 -4.03
N TYR A 80 -8.54 -10.28 -3.14
CA TYR A 80 -9.86 -10.74 -3.53
C TYR A 80 -10.64 -9.61 -4.22
N ASP A 81 -11.15 -9.88 -5.41
CA ASP A 81 -11.87 -8.91 -6.25
C ASP A 81 -10.97 -7.74 -6.74
N ALA A 82 -9.64 -7.98 -6.79
CA ALA A 82 -8.72 -7.03 -7.36
C ALA A 82 -8.87 -6.94 -8.88
N GLU A 83 -8.87 -5.71 -9.41
CA GLU A 83 -8.83 -5.44 -10.84
C GLU A 83 -7.53 -4.76 -11.22
N TYR A 84 -6.97 -5.19 -12.35
CA TYR A 84 -5.72 -4.68 -12.89
C TYR A 84 -5.99 -3.92 -14.17
N MET A 85 -5.39 -2.75 -14.31
CA MET A 85 -5.50 -1.94 -15.51
C MET A 85 -4.11 -1.51 -15.97
N ILE A 86 -3.86 -1.66 -17.27
CA ILE A 86 -2.71 -1.05 -17.93
C ILE A 86 -3.11 0.34 -18.40
N ASN A 87 -2.33 1.33 -18.02
CA ASN A 87 -2.62 2.73 -18.28
C ASN A 87 -1.41 3.42 -18.92
N GLU A 88 -1.69 4.42 -19.73
CA GLU A 88 -0.69 5.31 -20.27
C GLU A 88 -0.89 6.72 -19.72
N GLY A 89 0.20 7.36 -19.39
CA GLY A 89 0.21 8.73 -18.89
C GLY A 89 1.47 9.48 -19.35
N SER A 90 1.47 10.78 -19.17
CA SER A 90 2.61 11.60 -19.50
C SER A 90 2.66 12.87 -18.66
N THR A 91 3.85 13.49 -18.62
CA THR A 91 4.06 14.82 -18.06
C THR A 91 5.08 15.59 -18.87
N THR A 92 4.98 16.91 -18.89
CA THR A 92 5.97 17.81 -19.51
C THR A 92 7.05 18.13 -18.49
N ILE A 93 8.31 18.10 -18.92
CA ILE A 93 9.45 18.47 -18.09
C ILE A 93 9.62 19.99 -18.16
N THR A 94 9.49 20.67 -17.02
CA THR A 94 9.44 22.13 -16.95
C THR A 94 10.65 22.77 -16.27
N ASN A 95 11.56 21.96 -15.68
CA ASN A 95 12.77 22.50 -15.08
C ASN A 95 13.73 23.07 -16.16
N GLU A 96 14.58 24.02 -15.79
CA GLU A 96 15.47 24.73 -16.71
C GLU A 96 16.45 23.81 -17.47
N GLU A 97 16.90 22.76 -16.81
CA GLU A 97 17.86 21.81 -17.39
C GLU A 97 17.18 20.78 -18.32
N ARG A 98 15.82 20.75 -18.34
CA ARG A 98 15.03 19.74 -19.07
C ARG A 98 15.43 18.30 -18.73
N VAL A 99 15.69 18.04 -17.45
CA VAL A 99 16.14 16.73 -16.96
C VAL A 99 15.03 16.08 -16.14
N VAL A 100 14.71 14.83 -16.46
CA VAL A 100 13.69 14.04 -15.75
C VAL A 100 14.05 13.87 -14.29
N THR A 101 13.13 14.26 -13.40
CA THR A 101 13.22 14.15 -11.96
C THR A 101 12.29 13.06 -11.40
N GLY A 102 12.42 12.75 -10.09
CA GLY A 102 11.47 11.86 -9.42
C GLY A 102 10.05 12.41 -9.38
N THR A 103 9.90 13.73 -9.30
CA THR A 103 8.59 14.40 -9.34
C THR A 103 7.90 14.20 -10.69
N ASP A 104 8.65 14.32 -11.80
CA ASP A 104 8.10 14.08 -13.13
C ASP A 104 7.61 12.63 -13.29
N MET A 105 8.36 11.66 -12.74
CA MET A 105 7.94 10.26 -12.75
C MET A 105 6.63 10.05 -11.98
N VAL A 106 6.48 10.69 -10.81
CA VAL A 106 5.23 10.64 -10.02
C VAL A 106 4.09 11.32 -10.78
N ASN A 107 4.32 12.50 -11.37
CA ASN A 107 3.31 13.24 -12.14
C ASN A 107 2.83 12.42 -13.35
N ALA A 108 3.74 11.77 -14.08
CA ALA A 108 3.36 10.89 -15.19
C ALA A 108 2.50 9.71 -14.73
N LEU A 109 2.87 9.08 -13.60
CA LEU A 109 2.06 7.99 -13.00
C LEU A 109 0.67 8.48 -12.58
N GLN A 110 0.56 9.60 -11.89
CA GLN A 110 -0.72 10.19 -11.52
C GLN A 110 -1.57 10.52 -12.75
N GLY A 111 -0.95 11.09 -13.78
CA GLY A 111 -1.60 11.35 -15.07
C GLY A 111 -2.14 10.09 -15.74
N SER A 112 -1.47 8.94 -15.56
CA SER A 112 -1.87 7.68 -16.18
C SER A 112 -3.20 7.12 -15.65
N ILE A 113 -3.56 7.45 -14.40
CA ILE A 113 -4.80 6.97 -13.74
C ILE A 113 -5.86 8.07 -13.59
N TYR A 114 -5.56 9.30 -14.00
CA TYR A 114 -6.48 10.42 -13.84
C TYR A 114 -7.84 10.12 -14.49
N ASN A 115 -8.92 10.22 -13.70
CA ASN A 115 -10.30 9.90 -14.07
C ASN A 115 -10.54 8.46 -14.62
N LYS A 116 -9.61 7.52 -14.42
CA LYS A 116 -9.76 6.14 -14.90
C LYS A 116 -10.23 5.17 -13.82
N ILE A 117 -10.10 5.52 -12.56
CA ILE A 117 -10.54 4.67 -11.43
C ILE A 117 -12.05 4.80 -11.25
N PRO A 118 -12.82 3.69 -11.32
CA PRO A 118 -14.26 3.72 -11.08
C PRO A 118 -14.59 4.23 -9.68
N LYS A 119 -15.68 4.99 -9.52
CA LYS A 119 -16.09 5.57 -8.22
C LYS A 119 -16.33 4.54 -7.11
N SER A 120 -16.69 3.30 -7.50
CA SER A 120 -16.92 2.18 -6.56
C SER A 120 -15.62 1.49 -6.09
N ARG A 121 -14.48 1.85 -6.68
CA ARG A 121 -13.19 1.21 -6.41
C ARG A 121 -12.20 2.21 -5.82
N GLU A 122 -11.20 1.69 -5.13
CA GLU A 122 -10.08 2.45 -4.58
C GLU A 122 -8.78 1.97 -5.20
N LEU A 123 -7.88 2.89 -5.52
CA LEU A 123 -6.53 2.57 -5.95
C LEU A 123 -5.73 2.06 -4.74
N VAL A 124 -5.17 0.86 -4.83
CA VAL A 124 -4.28 0.32 -3.81
C VAL A 124 -2.82 0.50 -4.21
N THR A 125 -2.49 0.23 -5.47
CA THR A 125 -1.12 0.45 -5.96
C THR A 125 -1.10 0.84 -7.42
N ILE A 126 -0.07 1.57 -7.79
CA ILE A 126 0.29 1.88 -9.16
C ILE A 126 1.80 1.68 -9.33
N GLN A 127 2.19 0.96 -10.36
CA GLN A 127 3.59 0.66 -10.65
C GLN A 127 3.92 0.97 -12.10
N PRO A 128 5.07 1.60 -12.38
CA PRO A 128 5.51 1.78 -13.75
C PRO A 128 5.96 0.43 -14.33
N ILE A 129 5.52 0.13 -15.54
CA ILE A 129 6.02 -0.99 -16.32
C ILE A 129 7.25 -0.52 -17.10
N LYS A 130 7.12 0.65 -17.77
CA LYS A 130 8.18 1.27 -18.55
C LYS A 130 7.93 2.76 -18.74
N TYR A 131 8.98 3.46 -19.07
CA TYR A 131 8.96 4.87 -19.46
C TYR A 131 9.49 5.04 -20.87
N ASN A 132 9.11 6.15 -21.51
CA ASN A 132 9.67 6.63 -22.75
C ASN A 132 9.83 8.15 -22.67
N VAL A 133 10.78 8.71 -23.38
CA VAL A 133 11.00 10.15 -23.50
C VAL A 133 10.76 10.60 -24.93
N ASP A 134 10.12 11.75 -25.11
CA ASP A 134 9.91 12.43 -26.41
C ASP A 134 9.40 11.53 -27.54
N ASN A 135 8.57 10.52 -27.20
CA ASN A 135 8.07 9.47 -28.11
C ASN A 135 9.17 8.60 -28.76
N GLU A 136 10.34 8.54 -28.19
CA GLU A 136 11.34 7.57 -28.63
C GLU A 136 10.85 6.14 -28.44
N LYS A 137 11.23 5.23 -29.36
CA LYS A 137 10.82 3.81 -29.27
C LYS A 137 11.56 3.00 -28.20
N LYS A 138 12.47 3.62 -27.46
CA LYS A 138 13.31 2.96 -26.46
C LYS A 138 12.58 2.89 -25.10
N ASP A 139 12.36 1.70 -24.60
CA ASP A 139 11.82 1.48 -23.26
C ASP A 139 12.90 1.75 -22.19
N LEU A 140 12.52 2.51 -21.17
CA LEU A 140 13.36 2.88 -20.03
C LEU A 140 12.72 2.39 -18.75
N TYR A 141 13.50 1.82 -17.83
CA TYR A 141 13.01 1.44 -16.47
C TYR A 141 13.32 2.52 -15.43
N ASN A 142 14.35 3.31 -15.65
CA ASN A 142 14.69 4.46 -14.81
C ASN A 142 15.11 5.65 -15.70
N PRO A 143 14.19 6.57 -16.00
CA PRO A 143 14.45 7.74 -16.85
C PRO A 143 15.13 8.89 -16.10
N ARG A 144 15.40 8.78 -14.80
CA ARG A 144 16.03 9.88 -14.03
C ARG A 144 17.31 10.36 -14.67
N ARG A 145 17.50 11.68 -14.69
CA ARG A 145 18.66 12.39 -15.28
C ARG A 145 18.78 12.32 -16.80
N ILE A 146 17.76 11.80 -17.49
CA ILE A 146 17.70 11.87 -18.95
C ILE A 146 17.13 13.24 -19.32
N ARG A 147 17.72 13.88 -20.32
CA ARG A 147 17.21 15.14 -20.86
C ARG A 147 16.08 14.87 -21.82
N ALA A 148 14.93 15.54 -21.62
CA ALA A 148 13.73 15.35 -22.41
C ALA A 148 12.76 16.53 -22.23
N ASP A 149 11.88 16.74 -23.19
CA ASP A 149 10.77 17.69 -23.09
C ASP A 149 9.53 17.04 -22.48
N LYS A 150 9.32 15.75 -22.72
CA LYS A 150 8.15 15.04 -22.24
C LYS A 150 8.49 13.61 -21.80
N LEU A 151 7.93 13.22 -20.65
CA LEU A 151 8.03 11.87 -20.11
C LEU A 151 6.71 11.15 -20.29
N TYR A 152 6.75 9.94 -20.82
CA TYR A 152 5.63 9.01 -20.92
C TYR A 152 5.84 7.82 -20.01
N VAL A 153 4.75 7.25 -19.51
CA VAL A 153 4.76 6.04 -18.71
C VAL A 153 3.67 5.08 -19.15
N THR A 154 4.01 3.81 -19.26
CA THR A 154 3.05 2.71 -19.21
C THR A 154 3.07 2.17 -17.81
N SER A 155 1.92 2.15 -17.13
CA SER A 155 1.78 1.74 -15.74
C SER A 155 0.76 0.64 -15.58
N MET A 156 0.90 -0.14 -14.51
CA MET A 156 -0.14 -1.06 -14.03
C MET A 156 -0.70 -0.51 -12.73
N SER A 157 -2.01 -0.28 -12.69
CA SER A 157 -2.74 0.04 -11.46
C SER A 157 -3.56 -1.13 -10.99
N THR A 158 -3.66 -1.29 -9.68
CA THR A 158 -4.48 -2.32 -9.04
C THR A 158 -5.48 -1.66 -8.12
N THR A 159 -6.73 -2.02 -8.25
CA THR A 159 -7.85 -1.46 -7.49
C THR A 159 -8.63 -2.54 -6.75
N LEU A 160 -9.26 -2.16 -5.65
CA LEU A 160 -10.21 -2.97 -4.89
C LEU A 160 -11.56 -2.27 -4.75
N PRO A 161 -12.65 -3.01 -4.52
CA PRO A 161 -13.92 -2.40 -4.12
C PRO A 161 -13.76 -1.57 -2.85
N LYS A 162 -14.24 -0.33 -2.87
CA LYS A 162 -14.17 0.59 -1.71
C LYS A 162 -14.70 -0.04 -0.44
N LYS A 163 -15.83 -0.75 -0.52
CA LYS A 163 -16.45 -1.42 0.63
C LYS A 163 -15.48 -2.35 1.37
N ASN A 164 -14.60 -3.06 0.64
CA ASN A 164 -13.66 -4.02 1.25
C ASN A 164 -12.55 -3.31 2.03
N ILE A 165 -12.15 -2.13 1.59
CA ILE A 165 -11.12 -1.30 2.25
C ILE A 165 -11.71 -0.52 3.41
N TYR A 166 -12.80 0.21 3.18
CA TYR A 166 -13.33 1.14 4.17
C TYR A 166 -13.95 0.45 5.39
N VAL A 167 -14.46 -0.78 5.27
CA VAL A 167 -14.91 -1.54 6.44
C VAL A 167 -13.75 -1.87 7.38
N VAL A 168 -12.59 -2.21 6.84
CA VAL A 168 -11.37 -2.46 7.63
C VAL A 168 -10.90 -1.18 8.31
N ILE A 169 -10.79 -0.09 7.53
CA ILE A 169 -10.37 1.22 8.04
C ILE A 169 -11.30 1.68 9.17
N SER A 170 -12.63 1.58 8.98
CA SER A 170 -13.62 1.96 10.00
C SER A 170 -13.44 1.20 11.30
N ILE A 171 -13.26 -0.12 11.22
CA ILE A 171 -13.04 -0.96 12.42
C ILE A 171 -11.74 -0.53 13.14
N LEU A 172 -10.66 -0.30 12.43
CA LEU A 172 -9.38 0.11 13.03
C LEU A 172 -9.47 1.50 13.65
N GLN A 173 -10.15 2.45 12.99
CA GLN A 173 -10.41 3.79 13.54
C GLN A 173 -11.25 3.74 14.82
N GLU A 174 -12.29 2.90 14.87
CA GLU A 174 -13.09 2.69 16.08
C GLU A 174 -12.27 2.06 17.22
N LEU A 175 -11.21 1.32 16.90
CA LEU A 175 -10.26 0.78 17.86
C LEU A 175 -9.12 1.76 18.20
N GLY A 176 -9.15 2.96 17.60
CA GLY A 176 -8.18 4.04 17.83
C GLY A 176 -6.86 3.87 17.10
N ILE A 177 -6.86 3.16 15.97
CA ILE A 177 -5.70 2.98 15.08
C ILE A 177 -5.89 3.82 13.81
N GLU A 178 -4.93 4.69 13.56
CA GLU A 178 -4.80 5.42 12.29
C GLU A 178 -4.17 4.52 11.24
N VAL A 179 -4.87 4.31 10.12
CA VAL A 179 -4.31 3.59 8.96
C VAL A 179 -3.49 4.57 8.14
N ILE A 180 -2.18 4.38 8.11
CA ILE A 180 -1.23 5.28 7.41
C ILE A 180 -0.95 4.84 5.98
N ASP A 181 -1.13 3.57 5.66
CA ASP A 181 -0.96 3.03 4.30
C ASP A 181 -1.67 1.69 4.15
N ILE A 182 -1.94 1.32 2.88
CA ILE A 182 -2.61 0.08 2.49
C ILE A 182 -1.76 -0.63 1.45
N LEU A 183 -1.40 -1.88 1.71
CA LEU A 183 -0.56 -2.68 0.83
C LEU A 183 -1.22 -4.04 0.53
N PHE A 184 -0.82 -4.64 -0.58
CA PHE A 184 -1.04 -6.07 -0.80
C PHE A 184 0.07 -6.89 -0.16
N GLY A 185 -0.26 -7.91 0.62
CA GLY A 185 0.73 -8.77 1.28
C GLY A 185 1.74 -9.39 0.32
N ILE A 186 1.31 -9.73 -0.90
CA ILE A 186 2.19 -10.29 -1.94
C ILE A 186 3.36 -9.37 -2.34
N ILE A 187 3.23 -8.06 -2.13
CA ILE A 187 4.34 -7.12 -2.37
C ILE A 187 5.46 -7.37 -1.36
N GLY A 188 5.11 -7.62 -0.09
CA GLY A 188 6.08 -7.99 0.94
C GLY A 188 6.77 -9.32 0.61
N ASP A 189 6.00 -10.33 0.22
CA ASP A 189 6.53 -11.64 -0.18
C ASP A 189 7.51 -11.52 -1.35
N TYR A 190 7.19 -10.72 -2.37
CA TYR A 190 8.09 -10.48 -3.50
C TYR A 190 9.45 -9.90 -3.08
N TYR A 191 9.47 -8.95 -2.14
CA TYR A 191 10.72 -8.35 -1.67
C TYR A 191 11.52 -9.27 -0.75
N GLU A 192 10.86 -10.19 -0.04
CA GLU A 192 11.54 -11.17 0.82
C GLU A 192 12.26 -12.25 0.00
N PHE A 193 11.68 -12.65 -1.15
CA PHE A 193 12.24 -13.71 -2.01
C PHE A 193 13.11 -13.21 -3.16
N LYS A 194 13.39 -11.93 -3.25
CA LYS A 194 14.26 -11.32 -4.26
C LYS A 194 15.70 -11.20 -3.76
#